data_6c8eea05b8239f628b1f7ab660294751
#
_entry.id   6c8eea05b8239f628b1f7ab660294751
#
_cell.length_a   1.000
_cell.length_b   1.000
_cell.length_c   1.000
_cell.angle_alpha   90.00
_cell.angle_beta   90.00
_cell.angle_gamma   90.00
#
_symmetry.space_group_name_H-M   'P 1'
#
loop_
_entity.id
_entity.type
_entity.pdbx_description
1 polymer ?
#
loop_
_entity_poly.entity_id
_entity_poly.type
_entity_poly.pdbx_seq_one_letter_code
_entity_poly.pdbx_strand_id
1 'polypeptide(L)'
;MSGLDCRGELVYDDTVKTRRPLLLVAPNWLGVNKGVVERAKTLAGDRYVAFVADMYGEGHGPKGTGSPMEFLAPLIGDAGETPHFGSVRHDDEGNGERGLGDVKCRVALGYCFGGSNVIDLARAGAEAQAVVSVHGVLATPMPAKRGDIKAAVLVLHGAADPVSPKAHRDMFEAEMDAAGARWYQLIFGGVAHSYTDVGANNPPVAVYDEPATRHGQTLTHAFIEDAFAGRL
;
A
#
# COMPACT_ATOMS: atom_id res chain seq x y z
N MET A 1 6.00 19.72 -2.43
CA MET A 1 5.09 20.05 -3.57
C MET A 1 3.79 20.60 -2.99
N SER A 2 3.74 21.90 -2.73
CA SER A 2 2.52 22.59 -2.28
C SER A 2 1.78 23.07 -3.52
N GLY A 3 0.60 22.53 -3.80
CA GLY A 3 -0.29 23.04 -4.84
C GLY A 3 -0.76 22.05 -5.91
N LEU A 4 -0.57 20.74 -5.74
CA LEU A 4 -1.19 19.75 -6.61
C LEU A 4 -2.52 19.30 -5.98
N ASP A 5 -3.60 19.42 -6.73
CA ASP A 5 -4.88 18.80 -6.37
C ASP A 5 -4.79 17.30 -6.62
N CYS A 6 -4.97 16.48 -5.58
CA CYS A 6 -4.98 15.03 -5.67
C CYS A 6 -6.44 14.56 -5.61
N ARG A 7 -6.84 13.72 -6.58
CA ARG A 7 -8.20 13.15 -6.64
C ARG A 7 -8.15 11.64 -6.54
N GLY A 8 -8.37 11.13 -5.35
CA GLY A 8 -8.57 9.70 -5.12
C GLY A 8 -10.01 9.25 -5.36
N GLU A 9 -10.22 7.93 -5.32
CA GLU A 9 -11.53 7.31 -5.51
C GLU A 9 -12.02 6.69 -4.19
N LEU A 10 -13.22 7.09 -3.77
CA LEU A 10 -13.90 6.51 -2.61
C LEU A 10 -14.77 5.32 -3.05
N VAL A 11 -14.54 4.17 -2.44
CA VAL A 11 -15.18 2.90 -2.79
C VAL A 11 -15.90 2.31 -1.57
N TYR A 12 -17.18 2.11 -1.66
CA TYR A 12 -17.99 1.54 -0.58
C TYR A 12 -19.32 0.96 -1.09
N ASP A 13 -19.92 0.06 -0.32
CA ASP A 13 -21.29 -0.40 -0.55
C ASP A 13 -22.28 0.62 0.04
N ASP A 14 -23.06 1.26 -0.80
CA ASP A 14 -24.02 2.31 -0.42
C ASP A 14 -25.30 1.76 0.24
N THR A 15 -25.50 0.45 0.22
CA THR A 15 -26.61 -0.21 0.93
C THR A 15 -26.35 -0.30 2.44
N VAL A 16 -25.08 -0.34 2.85
CA VAL A 16 -24.66 -0.40 4.25
C VAL A 16 -24.62 1.01 4.85
N LYS A 17 -25.44 1.26 5.87
CA LYS A 17 -25.58 2.58 6.50
C LYS A 17 -24.79 2.74 7.82
N THR A 18 -24.17 1.67 8.31
CA THR A 18 -23.34 1.73 9.52
C THR A 18 -21.93 2.23 9.19
N ARG A 19 -21.28 2.84 10.17
CA ARG A 19 -19.84 3.20 10.05
C ARG A 19 -19.00 1.95 9.91
N ARG A 20 -18.00 2.02 9.06
CA ARG A 20 -17.08 0.92 8.73
C ARG A 20 -15.63 1.36 8.85
N PRO A 21 -14.70 0.44 9.15
CA PRO A 21 -13.27 0.74 9.13
C PRO A 21 -12.81 1.22 7.76
N LEU A 22 -11.74 2.00 7.75
CA LEU A 22 -11.17 2.63 6.56
C LEU A 22 -9.98 1.82 6.01
N LEU A 23 -9.98 1.60 4.70
CA LEU A 23 -8.84 1.06 3.95
C LEU A 23 -8.25 2.16 3.06
N LEU A 24 -7.03 2.59 3.33
CA LEU A 24 -6.24 3.36 2.38
C LEU A 24 -5.60 2.38 1.38
N VAL A 25 -5.88 2.54 0.09
CA VAL A 25 -5.30 1.73 -0.98
C VAL A 25 -4.34 2.58 -1.80
N ALA A 26 -3.05 2.30 -1.68
CA ALA A 26 -2.02 2.95 -2.49
C ALA A 26 -1.78 2.13 -3.78
N PRO A 27 -2.04 2.71 -4.97
CA PRO A 27 -1.93 2.01 -6.24
C PRO A 27 -0.48 1.72 -6.62
N ASN A 28 -0.29 0.85 -7.62
CA ASN A 28 1.00 0.69 -8.28
C ASN A 28 1.36 1.96 -9.07
N TRP A 29 2.50 1.94 -9.78
CA TRP A 29 3.01 3.09 -10.54
C TRP A 29 2.04 3.65 -11.60
N LEU A 30 1.00 2.91 -11.98
CA LEU A 30 -0.03 3.39 -12.92
C LEU A 30 -1.03 4.38 -12.29
N GLY A 31 -0.96 4.59 -10.96
CA GLY A 31 -1.87 5.48 -10.26
C GLY A 31 -3.32 4.98 -10.21
N VAL A 32 -4.25 5.90 -10.03
CA VAL A 32 -5.69 5.59 -9.97
C VAL A 32 -6.17 5.17 -11.36
N ASN A 33 -6.60 3.91 -11.47
CA ASN A 33 -7.12 3.35 -12.70
C ASN A 33 -8.23 2.31 -12.40
N LYS A 34 -8.93 1.87 -13.44
CA LYS A 34 -10.04 0.91 -13.30
C LYS A 34 -9.62 -0.37 -12.55
N GLY A 35 -8.42 -0.89 -12.79
CA GLY A 35 -7.94 -2.14 -12.18
C GLY A 35 -7.78 -2.00 -10.66
N VAL A 36 -7.17 -0.91 -10.17
CA VAL A 36 -7.01 -0.69 -8.73
C VAL A 36 -8.36 -0.40 -8.06
N VAL A 37 -9.28 0.30 -8.73
CA VAL A 37 -10.62 0.57 -8.20
C VAL A 37 -11.42 -0.73 -8.06
N GLU A 38 -11.41 -1.62 -9.06
CA GLU A 38 -12.05 -2.94 -8.96
C GLU A 38 -11.43 -3.81 -7.86
N ARG A 39 -10.11 -3.74 -7.68
CA ARG A 39 -9.43 -4.41 -6.56
C ARG A 39 -9.87 -3.84 -5.21
N ALA A 40 -9.98 -2.51 -5.10
CA ALA A 40 -10.48 -1.85 -3.90
C ALA A 40 -11.93 -2.25 -3.59
N LYS A 41 -12.80 -2.41 -4.61
CA LYS A 41 -14.18 -2.91 -4.44
C LYS A 41 -14.19 -4.33 -3.88
N THR A 42 -13.35 -5.21 -4.42
CA THR A 42 -13.23 -6.61 -3.93
C THR A 42 -12.75 -6.66 -2.49
N LEU A 43 -11.79 -5.79 -2.11
CA LEU A 43 -11.28 -5.70 -0.74
C LEU A 43 -12.31 -5.13 0.22
N ALA A 44 -12.98 -4.05 -0.18
CA ALA A 44 -13.94 -3.36 0.67
C ALA A 44 -15.18 -4.22 0.95
N GLY A 45 -15.76 -4.82 -0.10
CA GLY A 45 -17.03 -5.52 0.01
C GLY A 45 -18.08 -4.66 0.72
N ASP A 46 -18.83 -5.29 1.60
CA ASP A 46 -19.79 -4.65 2.50
C ASP A 46 -19.17 -4.23 3.86
N ARG A 47 -17.90 -4.61 4.11
CA ARG A 47 -17.27 -4.50 5.45
C ARG A 47 -16.46 -3.23 5.65
N TYR A 48 -15.94 -2.62 4.60
CA TYR A 48 -15.00 -1.50 4.69
C TYR A 48 -15.42 -0.33 3.80
N VAL A 49 -14.87 0.83 4.08
CA VAL A 49 -14.81 1.97 3.16
C VAL A 49 -13.38 2.06 2.66
N ALA A 50 -13.14 1.93 1.36
CA ALA A 50 -11.81 2.04 0.78
C ALA A 50 -11.63 3.39 0.08
N PHE A 51 -10.46 3.97 0.24
CA PHE A 51 -10.02 5.15 -0.48
C PHE A 51 -8.77 4.80 -1.30
N VAL A 52 -8.88 4.87 -2.62
CA VAL A 52 -7.75 4.72 -3.53
C VAL A 52 -7.05 6.07 -3.67
N ALA A 53 -5.81 6.16 -3.18
CA ALA A 53 -5.07 7.40 -3.15
C ALA A 53 -4.56 7.81 -4.55
N ASP A 54 -4.69 9.08 -4.90
CA ASP A 54 -3.99 9.67 -6.04
C ASP A 54 -2.56 10.04 -5.60
N MET A 55 -1.58 9.38 -6.21
CA MET A 55 -0.17 9.53 -5.87
C MET A 55 0.55 10.59 -6.69
N TYR A 56 -0.09 11.10 -7.74
CA TYR A 56 0.54 11.96 -8.72
C TYR A 56 -0.06 13.37 -8.78
N GLY A 57 -1.30 13.52 -8.36
CA GLY A 57 -2.11 14.72 -8.60
C GLY A 57 -2.87 14.66 -9.92
N GLU A 58 -3.98 15.36 -9.99
CA GLU A 58 -4.89 15.37 -11.12
C GLU A 58 -4.17 15.71 -12.43
N GLY A 59 -4.26 14.81 -13.41
CA GLY A 59 -3.68 15.00 -14.75
C GLY A 59 -2.17 14.74 -14.86
N HIS A 60 -1.48 14.43 -13.76
CA HIS A 60 -0.02 14.22 -13.73
C HIS A 60 0.40 12.74 -13.75
N GLY A 61 -0.52 11.82 -13.59
CA GLY A 61 -0.22 10.38 -13.62
C GLY A 61 0.12 9.85 -15.01
N PRO A 62 0.68 8.63 -15.08
CA PRO A 62 1.06 8.01 -16.35
C PRO A 62 -0.15 7.78 -17.25
N LYS A 63 -0.04 8.16 -18.53
CA LYS A 63 -1.10 8.02 -19.55
C LYS A 63 -0.95 6.74 -20.38
N GLY A 64 -0.37 5.67 -19.79
CA GLY A 64 -0.30 4.34 -20.39
C GLY A 64 0.90 4.06 -21.30
N THR A 65 1.70 5.08 -21.67
CA THR A 65 2.90 4.90 -22.50
C THR A 65 4.07 5.67 -21.86
N GLY A 66 5.01 4.97 -21.31
CA GLY A 66 6.19 5.57 -20.69
C GLY A 66 6.88 4.59 -19.76
N SER A 67 8.13 4.86 -19.43
CA SER A 67 8.84 4.07 -18.42
C SER A 67 8.29 4.41 -17.04
N PRO A 68 8.05 3.41 -16.15
CA PRO A 68 7.72 3.68 -14.75
C PRO A 68 8.66 4.72 -14.11
N MET A 69 9.94 4.69 -14.46
CA MET A 69 10.95 5.60 -13.91
C MET A 69 10.75 7.07 -14.29
N GLU A 70 10.15 7.36 -15.45
CA GLU A 70 9.86 8.75 -15.86
C GLU A 70 8.86 9.40 -14.91
N PHE A 71 7.91 8.62 -14.39
CA PHE A 71 6.87 9.09 -13.47
C PHE A 71 7.29 8.97 -12.01
N LEU A 72 8.07 7.92 -11.66
CA LEU A 72 8.47 7.67 -10.29
C LEU A 72 9.66 8.53 -9.86
N ALA A 73 10.60 8.85 -10.77
CA ALA A 73 11.81 9.58 -10.42
C ALA A 73 11.53 10.93 -9.70
N PRO A 74 10.56 11.75 -10.11
CA PRO A 74 10.21 12.98 -9.39
C PRO A 74 9.61 12.74 -8.01
N LEU A 75 9.03 11.54 -7.76
CA LEU A 75 8.37 11.17 -6.51
C LEU A 75 9.33 10.43 -5.56
N ILE A 76 10.34 9.75 -6.10
CA ILE A 76 11.34 9.03 -5.32
C ILE A 76 12.39 10.01 -4.76
N GLY A 77 12.53 11.19 -5.37
CA GLY A 77 13.33 12.31 -4.89
C GLY A 77 14.84 12.05 -4.81
N ASP A 78 15.61 13.12 -4.64
CA ASP A 78 16.95 13.05 -4.04
C ASP A 78 16.79 12.60 -2.58
N ALA A 79 17.68 11.72 -2.10
CA ALA A 79 17.64 11.11 -0.78
C ALA A 79 17.42 12.16 0.34
N GLY A 80 16.18 12.42 0.70
CA GLY A 80 15.77 13.43 1.67
C GLY A 80 14.33 13.90 1.55
N GLU A 81 13.69 13.71 0.41
CA GLU A 81 12.28 14.01 0.25
C GLU A 81 11.50 12.73 -0.04
N THR A 82 11.14 12.01 1.01
CA THR A 82 10.09 10.98 0.90
C THR A 82 8.85 11.68 0.32
N PRO A 83 8.17 11.09 -0.67
CA PRO A 83 6.86 11.57 -1.06
C PRO A 83 6.03 11.62 0.23
N HIS A 84 5.76 12.82 0.69
CA HIS A 84 5.06 13.00 1.94
C HIS A 84 3.63 12.52 1.78
N PHE A 85 3.36 11.24 2.10
CA PHE A 85 2.03 10.77 2.47
C PHE A 85 1.45 11.55 3.66
N GLY A 86 2.27 12.36 4.32
CA GLY A 86 1.85 13.24 5.40
C GLY A 86 0.86 14.33 4.99
N SER A 87 0.51 14.43 3.71
CA SER A 87 -0.53 15.32 3.23
C SER A 87 -1.74 14.61 2.61
N VAL A 88 -1.87 13.29 2.70
CA VAL A 88 -3.21 12.72 2.75
C VAL A 88 -3.80 13.15 4.09
N ARG A 89 -4.04 14.46 4.22
CA ARG A 89 -5.09 14.90 5.09
C ARG A 89 -6.30 14.17 4.56
N HIS A 90 -6.71 13.12 5.24
CA HIS A 90 -8.10 12.80 5.21
C HIS A 90 -8.77 14.15 5.34
N ASP A 91 -9.46 14.60 4.33
CA ASP A 91 -10.59 15.45 4.56
C ASP A 91 -11.54 14.57 5.37
N ASP A 92 -11.24 14.47 6.66
CA ASP A 92 -12.16 13.93 7.67
C ASP A 92 -13.52 14.61 7.52
N GLU A 93 -13.54 15.81 6.96
CA GLU A 93 -14.73 16.57 6.62
C GLU A 93 -15.55 15.91 5.51
N GLY A 94 -14.97 15.43 4.41
CA GLY A 94 -15.75 14.78 3.34
C GLY A 94 -16.25 13.37 3.70
N ASN A 95 -15.49 12.59 4.47
CA ASN A 95 -15.91 11.29 5.02
C ASN A 95 -16.70 11.44 6.33
N GLY A 96 -16.39 12.47 7.13
CA GLY A 96 -17.08 12.80 8.37
C GLY A 96 -18.50 13.30 8.14
N GLU A 97 -18.74 14.12 7.11
CA GLU A 97 -20.08 14.60 6.75
C GLU A 97 -21.02 13.48 6.26
N ARG A 98 -20.46 12.45 5.57
CA ARG A 98 -21.24 11.28 5.16
C ARG A 98 -21.35 10.21 6.25
N GLY A 99 -20.56 10.30 7.31
CA GLY A 99 -20.61 9.37 8.46
C GLY A 99 -20.29 7.92 8.13
N LEU A 100 -19.68 7.62 6.97
CA LEU A 100 -19.51 6.26 6.46
C LEU A 100 -18.26 5.53 7.02
N GLY A 101 -17.19 6.27 7.28
CA GLY A 101 -15.92 5.73 7.75
C GLY A 101 -15.66 5.95 9.23
N ASP A 102 -15.07 4.98 9.92
CA ASP A 102 -14.53 5.15 11.26
C ASP A 102 -13.05 5.54 11.18
N VAL A 103 -12.78 6.83 11.38
CA VAL A 103 -11.42 7.39 11.31
C VAL A 103 -10.47 6.86 12.39
N LYS A 104 -10.97 6.15 13.39
CA LYS A 104 -10.15 5.49 14.41
C LYS A 104 -9.73 4.08 14.02
N CYS A 105 -10.37 3.49 13.03
CA CYS A 105 -10.12 2.15 12.51
C CYS A 105 -9.57 2.24 11.09
N ARG A 106 -8.23 2.26 10.94
CA ARG A 106 -7.54 2.50 9.66
C ARG A 106 -6.49 1.43 9.37
N VAL A 107 -6.48 0.94 8.13
CA VAL A 107 -5.42 0.10 7.58
C VAL A 107 -4.96 0.69 6.25
N ALA A 108 -3.67 0.68 5.98
CA ALA A 108 -3.12 1.04 4.68
C ALA A 108 -2.62 -0.21 3.93
N LEU A 109 -2.97 -0.32 2.65
CA LEU A 109 -2.56 -1.41 1.77
C LEU A 109 -2.00 -0.83 0.48
N GLY A 110 -0.86 -1.34 0.03
CA GLY A 110 -0.25 -0.84 -1.21
C GLY A 110 0.34 -1.94 -2.08
N TYR A 111 0.39 -1.68 -3.39
CA TYR A 111 0.90 -2.59 -4.41
C TYR A 111 2.07 -1.97 -5.15
N CYS A 112 3.18 -2.69 -5.35
CA CYS A 112 4.36 -2.20 -6.07
C CYS A 112 4.86 -0.88 -5.47
N PHE A 113 4.84 0.21 -6.21
CA PHE A 113 5.14 1.56 -5.73
C PHE A 113 4.31 1.93 -4.49
N GLY A 114 2.99 1.67 -4.52
CA GLY A 114 2.13 1.87 -3.35
C GLY A 114 2.51 1.00 -2.16
N GLY A 115 3.05 -0.22 -2.40
CA GLY A 115 3.57 -1.10 -1.36
C GLY A 115 4.77 -0.50 -0.63
N SER A 116 5.67 0.18 -1.35
CA SER A 116 6.77 0.95 -0.76
C SER A 116 6.24 2.10 0.08
N ASN A 117 5.29 2.86 -0.48
CA ASN A 117 4.77 4.06 0.15
C ASN A 117 4.01 3.77 1.46
N VAL A 118 3.27 2.66 1.55
CA VAL A 118 2.60 2.33 2.82
C VAL A 118 3.59 1.87 3.90
N ILE A 119 4.73 1.28 3.53
CA ILE A 119 5.81 1.04 4.49
C ILE A 119 6.43 2.36 4.96
N ASP A 120 6.66 3.31 4.05
CA ASP A 120 7.17 4.63 4.41
C ASP A 120 6.18 5.40 5.28
N LEU A 121 4.87 5.23 5.04
CA LEU A 121 3.83 5.74 5.93
C LEU A 121 3.95 5.16 7.36
N ALA A 122 4.22 3.85 7.49
CA ALA A 122 4.48 3.23 8.78
C ALA A 122 5.77 3.77 9.43
N ARG A 123 6.86 3.91 8.65
CA ARG A 123 8.14 4.51 9.10
C ARG A 123 7.97 5.93 9.61
N ALA A 124 7.06 6.70 9.00
CA ALA A 124 6.72 8.05 9.42
C ALA A 124 5.82 8.11 10.67
N GLY A 125 5.48 6.99 11.27
CA GLY A 125 4.71 6.93 12.51
C GLY A 125 3.20 7.07 12.33
N ALA A 126 2.67 6.76 11.17
CA ALA A 126 1.22 6.84 10.92
C ALA A 126 0.41 6.03 11.93
N GLU A 127 -0.64 6.64 12.43
CA GLU A 127 -1.59 6.00 13.35
C GLU A 127 -2.57 5.13 12.57
N ALA A 128 -2.14 3.91 12.22
CA ALA A 128 -2.95 2.87 11.61
C ALA A 128 -2.83 1.58 12.43
N GLN A 129 -3.85 0.74 12.42
CA GLN A 129 -3.81 -0.56 13.07
C GLN A 129 -2.84 -1.50 12.35
N ALA A 130 -2.83 -1.43 11.01
CA ALA A 130 -1.92 -2.23 10.22
C ALA A 130 -1.55 -1.56 8.90
N VAL A 131 -0.44 -2.03 8.34
CA VAL A 131 0.05 -1.69 7.01
C VAL A 131 0.37 -2.97 6.24
N VAL A 132 -0.09 -3.09 5.00
CA VAL A 132 0.14 -4.25 4.15
C VAL A 132 0.85 -3.83 2.86
N SER A 133 2.06 -4.32 2.66
CA SER A 133 2.83 -4.11 1.42
C SER A 133 2.81 -5.36 0.54
N VAL A 134 2.37 -5.21 -0.69
CA VAL A 134 2.33 -6.30 -1.67
C VAL A 134 3.35 -5.99 -2.77
N HIS A 135 4.39 -6.83 -2.89
CA HIS A 135 5.54 -6.67 -3.79
C HIS A 135 6.09 -5.23 -3.86
N GLY A 136 6.14 -4.53 -2.72
CA GLY A 136 6.78 -3.22 -2.62
C GLY A 136 8.30 -3.32 -2.57
N VAL A 137 9.00 -2.22 -2.90
CA VAL A 137 10.42 -2.09 -2.63
C VAL A 137 10.63 -1.89 -1.13
N LEU A 138 11.43 -2.72 -0.51
CA LEU A 138 11.61 -2.76 0.94
C LEU A 138 12.78 -1.90 1.43
N ALA A 139 13.78 -1.68 0.56
CA ALA A 139 14.91 -0.82 0.88
C ALA A 139 14.49 0.65 1.04
N THR A 140 15.13 1.33 1.97
CA THR A 140 14.93 2.76 2.22
C THR A 140 16.25 3.43 2.60
N PRO A 141 16.47 4.70 2.19
CA PRO A 141 17.58 5.49 2.72
C PRO A 141 17.31 6.04 4.14
N MET A 142 16.07 5.93 4.62
CA MET A 142 15.63 6.48 5.92
C MET A 142 14.97 5.39 6.78
N PRO A 143 15.75 4.48 7.37
CA PRO A 143 15.19 3.42 8.21
C PRO A 143 14.54 3.99 9.47
N ALA A 144 13.46 3.35 9.90
CA ALA A 144 12.74 3.69 11.12
C ALA A 144 13.63 3.53 12.36
N LYS A 145 13.45 4.40 13.33
CA LYS A 145 14.06 4.31 14.66
C LYS A 145 13.14 3.54 15.60
N ARG A 146 13.71 3.11 16.73
CA ARG A 146 12.95 2.41 17.76
C ARG A 146 11.72 3.20 18.20
N GLY A 147 10.55 2.60 18.03
CA GLY A 147 9.26 3.17 18.41
C GLY A 147 8.64 4.11 17.37
N ASP A 148 9.23 4.32 16.21
CA ASP A 148 8.60 5.12 15.15
C ASP A 148 7.36 4.40 14.59
N ILE A 149 7.48 3.09 14.30
CA ILE A 149 6.41 2.31 13.70
C ILE A 149 5.36 1.94 14.76
N LYS A 150 4.13 2.37 14.54
CA LYS A 150 2.97 2.13 15.41
C LYS A 150 2.09 0.98 14.92
N ALA A 151 1.97 0.84 13.60
CA ALA A 151 1.16 -0.15 12.94
C ALA A 151 1.81 -1.55 12.99
N ALA A 152 0.99 -2.60 12.97
CA ALA A 152 1.49 -3.92 12.59
C ALA A 152 1.77 -3.94 11.08
N VAL A 153 2.90 -4.51 10.65
CA VAL A 153 3.34 -4.51 9.25
C VAL A 153 3.28 -5.91 8.68
N LEU A 154 2.59 -6.09 7.54
CA LEU A 154 2.61 -7.31 6.74
C LEU A 154 3.27 -7.05 5.39
N VAL A 155 4.24 -7.86 5.03
CA VAL A 155 4.87 -7.87 3.71
C VAL A 155 4.57 -9.17 2.99
N LEU A 156 4.05 -9.06 1.76
CA LEU A 156 3.81 -10.17 0.84
C LEU A 156 4.74 -10.01 -0.37
N HIS A 157 5.72 -10.92 -0.54
CA HIS A 157 6.82 -10.67 -1.45
C HIS A 157 7.22 -11.92 -2.25
N GLY A 158 7.65 -11.72 -3.50
CA GLY A 158 8.20 -12.77 -4.36
C GLY A 158 9.68 -13.02 -4.09
N ALA A 159 10.09 -14.28 -3.94
CA ALA A 159 11.50 -14.62 -3.71
C ALA A 159 12.39 -14.30 -4.90
N ALA A 160 11.85 -14.36 -6.13
CA ALA A 160 12.55 -14.07 -7.38
C ALA A 160 12.34 -12.63 -7.89
N ASP A 161 11.84 -11.72 -7.05
CA ASP A 161 11.62 -10.32 -7.39
C ASP A 161 12.96 -9.58 -7.54
N PRO A 162 13.38 -9.15 -8.77
CA PRO A 162 14.63 -8.44 -8.97
C PRO A 162 14.55 -6.95 -8.62
N VAL A 163 13.35 -6.40 -8.48
CA VAL A 163 13.11 -4.99 -8.12
C VAL A 163 13.36 -4.77 -6.62
N SER A 164 13.05 -5.78 -5.81
CA SER A 164 13.35 -5.78 -4.38
C SER A 164 13.95 -7.14 -3.98
N PRO A 165 15.25 -7.36 -4.26
CA PRO A 165 15.94 -8.63 -4.09
C PRO A 165 16.11 -9.00 -2.61
N LYS A 166 16.65 -10.20 -2.36
CA LYS A 166 16.85 -10.73 -1.00
C LYS A 166 17.57 -9.73 -0.08
N ALA A 167 18.56 -9.01 -0.57
CA ALA A 167 19.28 -8.02 0.23
C ALA A 167 18.35 -6.93 0.81
N HIS A 168 17.34 -6.49 0.05
CA HIS A 168 16.35 -5.52 0.55
C HIS A 168 15.46 -6.13 1.64
N ARG A 169 15.12 -7.42 1.53
CA ARG A 169 14.36 -8.12 2.59
C ARG A 169 15.17 -8.26 3.86
N ASP A 170 16.45 -8.64 3.74
CA ASP A 170 17.35 -8.77 4.89
C ASP A 170 17.51 -7.42 5.62
N MET A 171 17.64 -6.32 4.87
CA MET A 171 17.68 -4.96 5.42
C MET A 171 16.38 -4.58 6.13
N PHE A 172 15.23 -4.90 5.52
CA PHE A 172 13.92 -4.63 6.08
C PHE A 172 13.71 -5.41 7.40
N GLU A 173 14.04 -6.69 7.44
CA GLU A 173 13.95 -7.51 8.66
C GLU A 173 14.77 -6.92 9.80
N ALA A 174 16.03 -6.57 9.50
CA ALA A 174 16.92 -5.94 10.49
C ALA A 174 16.39 -4.59 10.98
N GLU A 175 15.80 -3.79 10.08
CA GLU A 175 15.16 -2.52 10.42
C GLU A 175 13.95 -2.72 11.35
N MET A 176 13.04 -3.62 11.00
CA MET A 176 11.82 -3.88 11.77
C MET A 176 12.15 -4.36 13.20
N ASP A 177 13.14 -5.23 13.32
CA ASP A 177 13.62 -5.72 14.62
C ASP A 177 14.26 -4.57 15.45
N ALA A 178 15.10 -3.76 14.83
CA ALA A 178 15.74 -2.61 15.50
C ALA A 178 14.70 -1.56 15.93
N ALA A 179 13.69 -1.32 15.08
CA ALA A 179 12.57 -0.42 15.38
C ALA A 179 11.66 -0.95 16.49
N GLY A 180 11.71 -2.25 16.80
CA GLY A 180 10.80 -2.93 17.72
C GLY A 180 9.38 -3.00 17.16
N ALA A 181 9.24 -3.02 15.85
CA ALA A 181 7.97 -3.11 15.16
C ALA A 181 7.35 -4.51 15.30
N ARG A 182 6.03 -4.59 15.25
CA ARG A 182 5.33 -5.86 15.02
C ARG A 182 5.23 -6.08 13.53
N TRP A 183 5.90 -7.10 13.00
CA TRP A 183 5.96 -7.34 11.58
C TRP A 183 5.83 -8.82 11.21
N TYR A 184 5.36 -9.06 10.00
CA TYR A 184 5.15 -10.38 9.39
C TYR A 184 5.57 -10.32 7.94
N GLN A 185 6.16 -11.40 7.44
CA GLN A 185 6.56 -11.50 6.04
C GLN A 185 6.21 -12.87 5.47
N LEU A 186 5.53 -12.89 4.34
CA LEU A 186 5.28 -14.10 3.55
C LEU A 186 6.05 -13.99 2.24
N ILE A 187 6.92 -14.97 1.99
CA ILE A 187 7.76 -15.05 0.79
C ILE A 187 7.28 -16.18 -0.10
N PHE A 188 6.93 -15.86 -1.34
CA PHE A 188 6.50 -16.81 -2.35
C PHE A 188 7.72 -17.28 -3.16
N GLY A 189 8.10 -18.56 -3.05
CA GLY A 189 9.25 -19.15 -3.75
C GLY A 189 9.09 -19.09 -5.28
N GLY A 190 10.12 -18.59 -6.00
CA GLY A 190 10.12 -18.51 -7.46
C GLY A 190 9.23 -17.41 -8.07
N VAL A 191 8.49 -16.66 -7.27
CA VAL A 191 7.57 -15.62 -7.73
C VAL A 191 8.31 -14.31 -7.98
N ALA A 192 8.04 -13.65 -9.11
CA ALA A 192 8.63 -12.39 -9.54
C ALA A 192 7.86 -11.16 -9.01
N HIS A 193 8.27 -9.95 -9.46
CA HIS A 193 7.54 -8.71 -9.16
C HIS A 193 6.16 -8.66 -9.81
N SER A 194 5.28 -7.78 -9.35
CA SER A 194 3.92 -7.56 -9.88
C SER A 194 3.08 -8.84 -10.02
N TYR A 195 3.31 -9.84 -9.20
CA TYR A 195 2.63 -11.14 -9.30
C TYR A 195 1.11 -11.05 -9.13
N THR A 196 0.59 -9.94 -8.61
CA THR A 196 -0.85 -9.70 -8.47
C THR A 196 -1.48 -9.02 -9.68
N ASP A 197 -0.70 -8.57 -10.66
CA ASP A 197 -1.21 -7.85 -11.82
C ASP A 197 -1.44 -8.81 -12.98
N VAL A 198 -2.71 -9.09 -13.31
CA VAL A 198 -3.11 -10.10 -14.30
C VAL A 198 -2.48 -9.88 -15.67
N GLY A 199 -2.14 -8.64 -16.03
CA GLY A 199 -1.45 -8.28 -17.27
C GLY A 199 0.09 -8.36 -17.20
N ALA A 200 0.68 -8.66 -16.04
CA ALA A 200 2.14 -8.70 -15.90
C ALA A 200 2.71 -9.91 -16.64
N ASN A 201 3.46 -9.65 -17.71
CA ASN A 201 4.13 -10.67 -18.53
C ASN A 201 5.45 -10.11 -19.09
N ASN A 202 6.39 -9.82 -18.20
CA ASN A 202 7.73 -9.34 -18.54
C ASN A 202 8.80 -10.12 -17.75
N PRO A 203 8.99 -11.43 -18.07
CA PRO A 203 9.96 -12.24 -17.37
C PRO A 203 11.41 -11.76 -17.64
N PRO A 204 12.32 -11.87 -16.66
CA PRO A 204 12.10 -12.40 -15.31
C PRO A 204 11.61 -11.36 -14.32
N VAL A 205 11.31 -10.12 -14.76
CA VAL A 205 11.09 -8.97 -13.88
C VAL A 205 9.70 -8.98 -13.23
N ALA A 206 8.65 -9.04 -14.06
CA ALA A 206 7.27 -8.92 -13.61
C ALA A 206 6.38 -9.97 -14.27
N VAL A 207 5.82 -10.89 -13.50
CA VAL A 207 5.04 -12.01 -14.00
C VAL A 207 3.87 -12.29 -13.06
N TYR A 208 2.65 -12.34 -13.61
CA TYR A 208 1.46 -12.72 -12.85
C TYR A 208 1.56 -14.16 -12.33
N ASP A 209 1.20 -14.36 -11.06
CA ASP A 209 1.13 -15.66 -10.43
C ASP A 209 -0.20 -15.79 -9.66
N GLU A 210 -1.13 -16.56 -10.22
CA GLU A 210 -2.47 -16.73 -9.64
C GLU A 210 -2.42 -17.36 -8.24
N PRO A 211 -1.70 -18.48 -8.00
CA PRO A 211 -1.62 -19.07 -6.68
C PRO A 211 -1.08 -18.10 -5.61
N ALA A 212 0.02 -17.40 -5.90
CA ALA A 212 0.58 -16.41 -4.97
C ALA A 212 -0.39 -15.25 -4.73
N THR A 213 -1.08 -14.78 -5.78
CA THR A 213 -2.12 -13.75 -5.68
C THR A 213 -3.23 -14.18 -4.73
N ARG A 214 -3.81 -15.35 -4.94
CA ARG A 214 -4.91 -15.88 -4.14
C ARG A 214 -4.50 -16.10 -2.67
N HIS A 215 -3.34 -16.69 -2.42
CA HIS A 215 -2.85 -16.90 -1.06
C HIS A 215 -2.54 -15.56 -0.37
N GLY A 216 -1.91 -14.63 -1.09
CA GLY A 216 -1.63 -13.28 -0.58
C GLY A 216 -2.91 -12.54 -0.21
N GLN A 217 -3.95 -12.59 -1.03
CA GLN A 217 -5.26 -11.99 -0.75
C GLN A 217 -5.90 -12.60 0.50
N THR A 218 -5.89 -13.93 0.63
CA THR A 218 -6.45 -14.61 1.81
C THR A 218 -5.76 -14.13 3.09
N LEU A 219 -4.44 -14.07 3.10
CA LEU A 219 -3.69 -13.58 4.26
C LEU A 219 -3.94 -12.09 4.52
N THR A 220 -4.01 -11.28 3.46
CA THR A 220 -4.34 -9.85 3.59
C THR A 220 -5.68 -9.64 4.29
N HIS A 221 -6.72 -10.36 3.88
CA HIS A 221 -8.04 -10.25 4.52
C HIS A 221 -7.99 -10.66 5.99
N ALA A 222 -7.38 -11.81 6.31
CA ALA A 222 -7.24 -12.27 7.69
C ALA A 222 -6.47 -11.25 8.55
N PHE A 223 -5.37 -10.69 8.01
CA PHE A 223 -4.56 -9.71 8.72
C PHE A 223 -5.31 -8.40 8.99
N ILE A 224 -6.08 -7.91 8.02
CA ILE A 224 -6.93 -6.73 8.18
C ILE A 224 -8.01 -6.97 9.26
N GLU A 225 -8.65 -8.13 9.24
CA GLU A 225 -9.65 -8.51 10.24
C GLU A 225 -9.04 -8.59 11.65
N ASP A 226 -7.84 -9.16 11.77
CA ASP A 226 -7.11 -9.24 13.04
C ASP A 226 -6.71 -7.86 13.55
N ALA A 227 -6.28 -6.96 12.64
CA ALA A 227 -5.94 -5.59 12.97
C ALA A 227 -7.15 -4.84 13.57
N PHE A 228 -8.29 -4.89 12.89
CA PHE A 228 -9.50 -4.20 13.36
C PHE A 228 -10.12 -4.83 14.62
N ALA A 229 -9.88 -6.11 14.85
CA ALA A 229 -10.30 -6.80 16.06
C ALA A 229 -9.33 -6.62 17.24
N GLY A 230 -8.21 -5.90 17.07
CA GLY A 230 -7.18 -5.70 18.10
C GLY A 230 -6.45 -7.00 18.47
N ARG A 231 -6.30 -7.93 17.52
CA ARG A 231 -5.62 -9.23 17.74
C ARG A 231 -4.14 -9.21 17.30
N LEU A 232 -3.69 -8.14 16.68
CA LEU A 232 -2.29 -7.96 16.27
C LEU A 232 -1.47 -7.30 17.35
#